data_2f1872cd7b4f85c2d61f6cba3cdd0ee5
#
_entry.id   2f1872cd7b4f85c2d61f6cba3cdd0ee5
#
_cell.length_a   1.000
_cell.length_b   1.000
_cell.length_c   1.000
_cell.angle_alpha   90.00
_cell.angle_beta   90.00
_cell.angle_gamma   90.00
#
_symmetry.space_group_name_H-M   'P 1'
#
loop_
_entity.id
_entity.type
_entity.pdbx_description
1 polymer ?
#
loop_
_entity_poly.entity_id
_entity_poly.type
_entity_poly.pdbx_seq_one_letter_code
_entity_poly.pdbx_strand_id
1 'polypeptide(L)'
;MAVYIWLTLTALALVGTYRWLLVRQVPSPPRQSMDADFYPVNGGWIVHRHAEHEAEATVVVMHGFLESPLYFARFYDYPRIELIMLVATGYQLPFHPGKTCNAPWATGNHHRPGTIAADAELVNLALEHLPSTRSLQVHGHSRGGAVVLEAARQRPDLFSTVEVLLEAPALPQGRPWKPQPAIARWFLPLVHLLWQGRPDAVFSRPIWGPLKKGEKRELIMAMPFNPASSRLMMSNLRDLLNWMETTGTDIYLHVQRGAILVPERDRILHSGAMLESARQAENLQIIKVADGSHFVLLDNPQSIPPLLRNP
;
A
#
# COMPACT_ATOMS: atom_id res chain seq x y z
N MET A 1 46.79 -20.59 -0.04
CA MET A 1 46.84 -19.18 0.38
C MET A 1 46.26 -18.25 -0.71
N ALA A 2 46.73 -18.22 -1.93
CA ALA A 2 46.22 -17.34 -3.01
C ALA A 2 44.72 -17.42 -3.26
N VAL A 3 44.11 -18.62 -3.27
CA VAL A 3 42.66 -18.80 -3.47
C VAL A 3 41.83 -18.11 -2.40
N TYR A 4 42.24 -18.21 -1.14
CA TYR A 4 41.53 -17.55 -0.04
C TYR A 4 41.61 -16.02 -0.11
N ILE A 5 42.76 -15.50 -0.55
CA ILE A 5 42.94 -14.06 -0.77
C ILE A 5 41.99 -13.59 -1.88
N TRP A 6 41.92 -14.28 -3.00
CA TRP A 6 41.01 -13.95 -4.11
C TRP A 6 39.54 -14.02 -3.69
N LEU A 7 39.13 -15.06 -2.95
CA LEU A 7 37.77 -15.17 -2.44
C LEU A 7 37.41 -14.03 -1.49
N THR A 8 38.34 -13.65 -0.60
CA THR A 8 38.13 -12.52 0.32
C THR A 8 38.02 -11.20 -0.43
N LEU A 9 38.90 -10.94 -1.39
CA LEU A 9 38.84 -9.72 -2.20
C LEU A 9 37.55 -9.63 -3.02
N THR A 10 37.14 -10.74 -3.60
CA THR A 10 35.86 -10.82 -4.35
C THR A 10 34.66 -10.55 -3.43
N ALA A 11 34.64 -11.15 -2.24
CA ALA A 11 33.58 -10.91 -1.25
C ALA A 11 33.54 -9.44 -0.80
N LEU A 12 34.69 -8.85 -0.51
CA LEU A 12 34.80 -7.43 -0.15
C LEU A 12 34.34 -6.50 -1.28
N ALA A 13 34.73 -6.81 -2.53
CA ALA A 13 34.28 -6.05 -3.70
C ALA A 13 32.78 -6.15 -3.90
N LEU A 14 32.18 -7.33 -3.73
CA LEU A 14 30.73 -7.54 -3.82
C LEU A 14 30.00 -6.76 -2.72
N VAL A 15 30.46 -6.84 -1.48
CA VAL A 15 29.87 -6.08 -0.36
C VAL A 15 30.05 -4.58 -0.56
N GLY A 16 31.23 -4.13 -1.01
CA GLY A 16 31.49 -2.71 -1.31
C GLY A 16 30.57 -2.19 -2.43
N THR A 17 30.46 -2.93 -3.52
CA THR A 17 29.56 -2.60 -4.65
C THR A 17 28.09 -2.57 -4.20
N TYR A 18 27.68 -3.56 -3.40
CA TYR A 18 26.34 -3.61 -2.84
C TYR A 18 26.05 -2.37 -1.98
N ARG A 19 26.94 -2.04 -1.05
CA ARG A 19 26.82 -0.84 -0.22
C ARG A 19 26.82 0.45 -1.03
N TRP A 20 27.68 0.56 -2.01
CA TRP A 20 27.73 1.72 -2.91
C TRP A 20 26.42 1.88 -3.68
N LEU A 21 25.85 0.81 -4.20
CA LEU A 21 24.55 0.82 -4.86
C LEU A 21 23.43 1.27 -3.90
N LEU A 22 23.46 0.83 -2.65
CA LEU A 22 22.46 1.21 -1.65
C LEU A 22 22.57 2.68 -1.21
N VAL A 23 23.76 3.28 -1.27
CA VAL A 23 24.00 4.68 -0.90
C VAL A 23 23.73 5.62 -2.08
N ARG A 24 23.77 5.09 -3.31
CA ARG A 24 23.54 5.90 -4.50
C ARG A 24 22.14 6.49 -4.47
N GLN A 25 22.06 7.81 -4.47
CA GLN A 25 20.76 8.49 -4.57
C GLN A 25 20.18 8.28 -5.96
N VAL A 26 19.00 7.69 -6.00
CA VAL A 26 18.19 7.65 -7.21
C VAL A 26 17.24 8.84 -7.16
N PRO A 27 17.10 9.61 -8.25
CA PRO A 27 16.19 10.76 -8.27
C PRO A 27 14.79 10.32 -7.87
N SER A 28 14.23 11.03 -6.90
CA SER A 28 12.84 10.83 -6.49
C SER A 28 11.91 11.18 -7.65
N PRO A 29 10.77 10.47 -7.81
CA PRO A 29 9.74 10.88 -8.74
C PRO A 29 9.33 12.35 -8.49
N PRO A 30 8.98 13.12 -9.52
CA PRO A 30 8.52 14.49 -9.34
C PRO A 30 7.24 14.49 -8.49
N ARG A 31 7.15 15.47 -7.59
CA ARG A 31 5.94 15.69 -6.79
C ARG A 31 4.89 16.41 -7.62
N GLN A 32 3.63 16.10 -7.39
CA GLN A 32 2.49 16.77 -8.01
C GLN A 32 1.94 17.85 -7.08
N SER A 33 1.32 18.89 -7.65
CA SER A 33 0.55 19.86 -6.87
C SER A 33 -0.81 19.26 -6.54
N MET A 34 -1.28 19.47 -5.32
CA MET A 34 -2.61 19.07 -4.86
C MET A 34 -3.12 20.11 -3.87
N ASP A 35 -4.35 20.55 -4.05
CA ASP A 35 -5.05 21.35 -3.05
C ASP A 35 -5.60 20.42 -1.98
N ALA A 36 -4.92 20.38 -0.85
CA ALA A 36 -5.21 19.49 0.25
C ALA A 36 -4.57 19.99 1.54
N ASP A 37 -5.07 19.54 2.68
CA ASP A 37 -4.45 19.67 3.98
C ASP A 37 -3.47 18.50 4.22
N PHE A 38 -2.27 18.81 4.69
CA PHE A 38 -1.20 17.84 4.89
C PHE A 38 -0.86 17.70 6.37
N TYR A 39 -1.10 16.53 6.94
CA TYR A 39 -0.83 16.21 8.34
C TYR A 39 0.37 15.28 8.43
N PRO A 40 1.54 15.72 8.95
CA PRO A 40 2.64 14.82 9.29
C PRO A 40 2.27 14.05 10.56
N VAL A 41 2.16 12.73 10.46
CA VAL A 41 1.76 11.86 11.57
C VAL A 41 2.68 10.65 11.65
N ASN A 42 3.31 10.45 12.80
CA ASN A 42 4.10 9.24 13.11
C ASN A 42 5.17 8.86 12.05
N GLY A 43 5.75 9.88 11.36
CA GLY A 43 6.73 9.68 10.29
C GLY A 43 6.15 9.32 8.93
N GLY A 44 4.83 9.24 8.82
CA GLY A 44 4.04 9.17 7.59
C GLY A 44 3.27 10.48 7.36
N TRP A 45 2.29 10.43 6.47
CA TRP A 45 1.44 11.56 6.15
C TRP A 45 -0.02 11.14 5.99
N ILE A 46 -0.91 12.02 6.40
CA ILE A 46 -2.31 12.01 6.01
C ILE A 46 -2.53 13.22 5.10
N VAL A 47 -3.02 12.98 3.88
CA VAL A 47 -3.31 14.01 2.89
C VAL A 47 -4.82 14.07 2.72
N HIS A 48 -5.42 15.15 3.13
CA HIS A 48 -6.87 15.33 3.15
C HIS A 48 -7.28 16.30 2.04
N ARG A 49 -7.77 15.76 0.93
CA ARG A 49 -8.40 16.53 -0.15
C ARG A 49 -9.89 16.68 0.16
N HIS A 50 -10.30 17.91 0.42
CA HIS A 50 -11.71 18.23 0.64
C HIS A 50 -12.51 18.07 -0.67
N ALA A 51 -13.80 17.80 -0.53
CA ALA A 51 -14.72 17.86 -1.66
C ALA A 51 -14.88 19.32 -2.12
N GLU A 52 -15.04 19.53 -3.44
CA GLU A 52 -15.28 20.88 -3.99
C GLU A 52 -16.68 21.41 -3.69
N HIS A 53 -17.62 20.49 -3.42
CA HIS A 53 -19.01 20.76 -3.05
C HIS A 53 -19.33 20.04 -1.74
N GLU A 54 -20.60 20.05 -1.32
CA GLU A 54 -21.03 19.24 -0.20
C GLU A 54 -20.70 17.78 -0.41
N ALA A 55 -19.91 17.20 0.48
CA ALA A 55 -19.39 15.86 0.35
C ALA A 55 -20.51 14.82 0.49
N GLU A 56 -20.64 13.95 -0.50
CA GLU A 56 -21.57 12.80 -0.47
C GLU A 56 -20.96 11.59 0.22
N ALA A 57 -19.66 11.44 0.15
CA ALA A 57 -18.92 10.36 0.80
C ALA A 57 -17.49 10.78 1.13
N THR A 58 -16.94 10.16 2.17
CA THR A 58 -15.51 10.22 2.51
C THR A 58 -14.86 8.88 2.21
N VAL A 59 -13.77 8.90 1.45
CA VAL A 59 -12.99 7.72 1.12
C VAL A 59 -11.60 7.84 1.74
N VAL A 60 -11.27 6.92 2.64
CA VAL A 60 -9.92 6.78 3.19
C VAL A 60 -9.19 5.71 2.40
N VAL A 61 -7.99 6.00 1.89
CA VAL A 61 -7.25 5.06 1.05
C VAL A 61 -5.89 4.70 1.63
N MET A 62 -5.55 3.41 1.57
CA MET A 62 -4.27 2.89 2.02
C MET A 62 -3.58 2.10 0.90
N HIS A 63 -2.41 2.57 0.49
CA HIS A 63 -1.62 2.00 -0.60
C HIS A 63 -0.93 0.68 -0.23
N GLY A 64 -0.53 -0.07 -1.26
CA GLY A 64 0.20 -1.31 -1.12
C GLY A 64 1.70 -1.13 -0.87
N PHE A 65 2.42 -2.25 -0.91
CA PHE A 65 3.87 -2.27 -0.72
C PHE A 65 4.59 -1.61 -1.91
N LEU A 66 5.45 -0.62 -1.63
CA LEU A 66 6.17 0.22 -2.60
C LEU A 66 5.28 1.11 -3.49
N GLU A 67 4.04 1.28 -3.16
CA GLU A 67 3.08 2.05 -3.95
C GLU A 67 2.93 3.49 -3.46
N SER A 68 2.28 4.28 -4.30
CA SER A 68 1.96 5.69 -4.06
C SER A 68 0.45 5.88 -3.86
N PRO A 69 0.00 6.78 -2.99
CA PRO A 69 -1.41 7.15 -2.90
C PRO A 69 -1.95 7.77 -4.20
N LEU A 70 -1.08 8.18 -5.14
CA LEU A 70 -1.48 8.58 -6.49
C LEU A 70 -2.27 7.48 -7.22
N TYR A 71 -2.08 6.23 -6.82
CA TYR A 71 -2.86 5.09 -7.30
C TYR A 71 -4.36 5.33 -7.18
N PHE A 72 -4.79 5.95 -6.09
CA PHE A 72 -6.20 6.23 -5.80
C PHE A 72 -6.65 7.63 -6.24
N ALA A 73 -5.73 8.61 -6.22
CA ALA A 73 -6.08 10.02 -6.38
C ALA A 73 -6.85 10.32 -7.68
N ARG A 74 -6.47 9.64 -8.78
CA ARG A 74 -7.13 9.82 -10.08
C ARG A 74 -8.49 9.11 -10.16
N PHE A 75 -8.63 7.99 -9.46
CA PHE A 75 -9.87 7.22 -9.48
C PHE A 75 -10.98 7.90 -8.70
N TYR A 76 -10.64 8.45 -7.54
CA TYR A 76 -11.59 9.17 -6.67
C TYR A 76 -11.64 10.67 -6.96
N ASP A 77 -11.32 11.09 -8.19
CA ASP A 77 -11.33 12.50 -8.60
C ASP A 77 -12.74 12.96 -9.00
N TYR A 78 -13.60 13.05 -7.98
CA TYR A 78 -14.97 13.51 -8.11
C TYR A 78 -15.25 14.69 -7.18
N PRO A 79 -15.97 15.75 -7.64
CA PRO A 79 -16.17 17.00 -6.87
C PRO A 79 -16.87 16.83 -5.51
N ARG A 80 -17.62 15.75 -5.34
CA ARG A 80 -18.39 15.45 -4.10
C ARG A 80 -17.77 14.35 -3.26
N ILE A 81 -16.55 13.90 -3.59
CA ILE A 81 -15.82 12.91 -2.81
C ILE A 81 -14.72 13.60 -2.01
N GLU A 82 -14.83 13.52 -0.71
CA GLU A 82 -13.75 13.80 0.21
C GLU A 82 -12.77 12.64 0.20
N LEU A 83 -11.49 12.89 -0.10
CA LEU A 83 -10.48 11.85 -0.22
C LEU A 83 -9.37 12.03 0.82
N ILE A 84 -9.18 11.05 1.67
CA ILE A 84 -8.14 11.01 2.69
C ILE A 84 -7.12 9.95 2.29
N MET A 85 -5.94 10.38 1.86
CA MET A 85 -4.87 9.51 1.38
C MET A 85 -3.80 9.31 2.46
N LEU A 86 -3.51 8.07 2.78
CA LEU A 86 -2.51 7.72 3.77
C LEU A 86 -1.19 7.38 3.09
N VAL A 87 -0.10 7.91 3.61
CA VAL A 87 1.27 7.63 3.19
C VAL A 87 2.00 6.98 4.35
N ALA A 88 2.32 5.72 4.22
CA ALA A 88 2.98 4.94 5.26
C ALA A 88 4.33 5.55 5.68
N THR A 89 4.74 5.27 6.90
CA THR A 89 6.01 5.74 7.45
C THR A 89 7.18 5.43 6.53
N GLY A 90 7.96 6.47 6.18
CA GLY A 90 9.15 6.37 5.33
C GLY A 90 8.88 6.25 3.84
N TYR A 91 7.61 6.28 3.42
CA TYR A 91 7.24 6.43 2.02
C TYR A 91 7.34 7.89 1.59
N GLN A 92 7.57 8.10 0.32
CA GLN A 92 7.68 9.45 -0.22
C GLN A 92 6.28 10.06 -0.39
N LEU A 93 6.11 11.26 0.17
CA LEU A 93 4.94 12.07 -0.16
C LEU A 93 5.02 12.48 -1.64
N PRO A 94 4.06 12.06 -2.49
CA PRO A 94 4.12 12.34 -3.93
C PRO A 94 3.61 13.74 -4.28
N PHE A 95 3.25 14.53 -3.27
CA PHE A 95 2.72 15.87 -3.43
C PHE A 95 3.67 16.93 -2.89
N HIS A 96 3.60 18.12 -3.46
CA HIS A 96 4.14 19.30 -2.80
C HIS A 96 3.22 19.64 -1.63
N PRO A 97 3.68 19.60 -0.38
CA PRO A 97 2.83 19.98 0.74
C PRO A 97 2.51 21.47 0.62
N GLY A 98 1.26 21.78 0.34
CA GLY A 98 0.74 23.15 0.36
C GLY A 98 0.55 23.61 1.82
N LYS A 99 -0.64 23.42 2.34
CA LYS A 99 -0.99 23.74 3.73
C LYS A 99 -0.64 22.57 4.65
N THR A 100 0.41 22.72 5.44
CA THR A 100 0.74 21.76 6.51
C THR A 100 -0.03 22.11 7.77
N CYS A 101 -0.79 21.14 8.27
CA CYS A 101 -1.66 21.28 9.44
C CYS A 101 -1.06 20.51 10.62
N ASN A 102 -1.29 21.03 11.81
CA ASN A 102 -1.00 20.32 13.06
C ASN A 102 -2.03 19.22 13.30
N ALA A 103 -1.59 18.08 13.81
CA ALA A 103 -2.43 16.96 14.21
C ALA A 103 -2.33 16.75 15.74
N PRO A 104 -2.93 17.61 16.57
CA PRO A 104 -2.80 17.51 18.03
C PRO A 104 -3.43 16.24 18.60
N TRP A 105 -4.30 15.60 17.83
CA TRP A 105 -4.92 14.31 18.11
C TRP A 105 -3.99 13.11 17.81
N ALA A 106 -2.91 13.31 17.06
CA ALA A 106 -1.93 12.27 16.79
C ALA A 106 -0.95 12.15 17.98
N THR A 107 -1.38 11.49 19.02
CA THR A 107 -0.51 11.13 20.15
C THR A 107 0.37 9.96 19.73
N GLY A 108 1.65 10.01 20.02
CA GLY A 108 2.73 9.10 19.68
C GLY A 108 2.40 7.73 19.08
N ASN A 109 3.31 7.16 18.36
CA ASN A 109 3.12 5.85 17.73
C ASN A 109 3.27 4.72 18.78
N HIS A 110 2.21 3.92 18.99
CA HIS A 110 2.21 2.78 19.91
C HIS A 110 2.87 1.54 19.29
N HIS A 111 3.06 1.53 17.98
CA HIS A 111 3.59 0.41 17.22
C HIS A 111 4.92 0.76 16.53
N ARG A 112 5.71 -0.27 16.26
CA ARG A 112 6.98 -0.10 15.56
C ARG A 112 6.75 0.45 14.14
N PRO A 113 7.42 1.53 13.74
CA PRO A 113 7.32 2.08 12.39
C PRO A 113 7.58 1.03 11.29
N GLY A 114 6.81 1.07 10.23
CA GLY A 114 6.93 0.14 9.10
C GLY A 114 6.29 -1.23 9.33
N THR A 115 5.44 -1.38 10.33
CA THR A 115 4.58 -2.55 10.54
C THR A 115 3.16 -2.27 10.06
N ILE A 116 2.41 -3.33 9.78
CA ILE A 116 0.97 -3.25 9.47
C ILE A 116 0.23 -2.60 10.63
N ALA A 117 0.58 -2.95 11.87
CA ALA A 117 -0.07 -2.38 13.05
C ALA A 117 0.15 -0.86 13.19
N ALA A 118 1.34 -0.34 12.85
CA ALA A 118 1.60 1.10 12.88
C ALA A 118 0.83 1.86 11.79
N ASP A 119 0.72 1.28 10.59
CA ASP A 119 -0.04 1.89 9.50
C ASP A 119 -1.56 1.76 9.73
N ALA A 120 -2.01 0.72 10.44
CA ALA A 120 -3.39 0.56 10.89
C ALA A 120 -3.80 1.67 11.88
N GLU A 121 -2.91 2.04 12.80
CA GLU A 121 -3.14 3.20 13.69
C GLU A 121 -3.33 4.50 12.88
N LEU A 122 -2.57 4.68 11.79
CA LEU A 122 -2.74 5.84 10.90
C LEU A 122 -4.13 5.85 10.23
N VAL A 123 -4.65 4.69 9.82
CA VAL A 123 -6.04 4.56 9.30
C VAL A 123 -7.05 4.98 10.37
N ASN A 124 -6.88 4.46 11.59
CA ASN A 124 -7.80 4.76 12.69
C ASN A 124 -7.81 6.24 13.06
N LEU A 125 -6.64 6.88 13.14
CA LEU A 125 -6.54 8.32 13.38
C LEU A 125 -7.24 9.14 12.27
N ALA A 126 -7.07 8.74 11.01
CA ALA A 126 -7.73 9.39 9.89
C ALA A 126 -9.26 9.26 10.00
N LEU A 127 -9.77 8.06 10.26
CA LEU A 127 -11.20 7.80 10.39
C LEU A 127 -11.85 8.52 11.57
N GLU A 128 -11.14 8.67 12.68
CA GLU A 128 -11.69 9.27 13.90
C GLU A 128 -11.78 10.80 13.81
N HIS A 129 -10.87 11.45 13.07
CA HIS A 129 -10.69 12.89 13.19
C HIS A 129 -10.98 13.71 11.93
N LEU A 130 -11.02 13.11 10.75
CA LEU A 130 -11.04 13.89 9.51
C LEU A 130 -12.34 13.81 8.68
N PRO A 131 -13.12 12.72 8.68
CA PRO A 131 -14.29 12.61 7.82
C PRO A 131 -15.34 13.70 8.10
N SER A 132 -15.81 14.34 7.04
CA SER A 132 -16.91 15.31 7.11
C SER A 132 -18.28 14.67 6.90
N THR A 133 -18.33 13.41 6.43
CA THR A 133 -19.59 12.70 6.13
C THR A 133 -19.74 11.44 6.97
N ARG A 134 -20.98 10.92 7.03
CA ARG A 134 -21.27 9.61 7.63
C ARG A 134 -21.16 8.44 6.64
N SER A 135 -21.11 8.74 5.34
CA SER A 135 -20.89 7.75 4.29
C SER A 135 -19.39 7.52 4.16
N LEU A 136 -18.88 6.52 4.88
CA LEU A 136 -17.45 6.24 5.01
C LEU A 136 -17.07 4.97 4.27
N GLN A 137 -16.04 5.07 3.42
CA GLN A 137 -15.40 3.91 2.82
C GLN A 137 -13.90 3.92 3.13
N VAL A 138 -13.35 2.74 3.42
CA VAL A 138 -11.89 2.53 3.49
C VAL A 138 -11.48 1.60 2.36
N HIS A 139 -10.61 2.06 1.46
CA HIS A 139 -10.09 1.27 0.35
C HIS A 139 -8.61 0.94 0.57
N GLY A 140 -8.32 -0.35 0.77
CA GLY A 140 -6.96 -0.87 0.92
C GLY A 140 -6.55 -1.71 -0.28
N HIS A 141 -5.43 -1.37 -0.93
CA HIS A 141 -4.84 -2.15 -2.01
C HIS A 141 -3.67 -3.00 -1.50
N SER A 142 -3.60 -4.26 -1.92
CA SER A 142 -2.45 -5.14 -1.64
C SER A 142 -2.13 -5.21 -0.13
N ARG A 143 -0.92 -4.79 0.31
CA ARG A 143 -0.56 -4.64 1.72
C ARG A 143 -1.53 -3.72 2.46
N GLY A 144 -2.06 -2.69 1.80
CA GLY A 144 -3.07 -1.80 2.36
C GLY A 144 -4.33 -2.53 2.81
N GLY A 145 -4.70 -3.62 2.15
CA GLY A 145 -5.80 -4.49 2.60
C GLY A 145 -5.55 -5.14 3.96
N ALA A 146 -4.33 -5.63 4.20
CA ALA A 146 -3.93 -6.13 5.53
C ALA A 146 -3.95 -5.02 6.59
N VAL A 147 -3.52 -3.81 6.23
CA VAL A 147 -3.56 -2.63 7.11
C VAL A 147 -4.99 -2.28 7.50
N VAL A 148 -5.93 -2.30 6.55
CA VAL A 148 -7.35 -2.00 6.81
C VAL A 148 -7.98 -3.04 7.75
N LEU A 149 -7.72 -4.33 7.52
CA LEU A 149 -8.20 -5.39 8.43
C LEU A 149 -7.61 -5.25 9.83
N GLU A 150 -6.34 -4.92 9.94
CA GLU A 150 -5.68 -4.69 11.21
C GLU A 150 -6.24 -3.44 11.92
N ALA A 151 -6.56 -2.37 11.17
CA ALA A 151 -7.20 -1.18 11.71
C ALA A 151 -8.59 -1.51 12.29
N ALA A 152 -9.38 -2.32 11.59
CA ALA A 152 -10.67 -2.78 12.08
C ALA A 152 -10.52 -3.63 13.36
N ARG A 153 -9.49 -4.46 13.45
CA ARG A 153 -9.19 -5.25 14.67
C ARG A 153 -8.80 -4.36 15.85
N GLN A 154 -8.02 -3.29 15.60
CA GLN A 154 -7.59 -2.34 16.64
C GLN A 154 -8.77 -1.48 17.15
N ARG A 155 -9.65 -1.04 16.26
CA ARG A 155 -10.75 -0.12 16.55
C ARG A 155 -12.05 -0.57 15.88
N PRO A 156 -12.64 -1.70 16.32
CA PRO A 156 -13.87 -2.24 15.72
C PRO A 156 -15.06 -1.28 15.84
N ASP A 157 -15.03 -0.39 16.82
CA ASP A 157 -16.01 0.67 17.02
C ASP A 157 -16.09 1.61 15.80
N LEU A 158 -14.94 2.03 15.24
CA LEU A 158 -14.90 2.89 14.07
C LEU A 158 -15.43 2.17 12.80
N PHE A 159 -15.20 0.87 12.70
CA PHE A 159 -15.58 0.07 11.53
C PHE A 159 -17.02 -0.45 11.54
N SER A 160 -17.80 -0.13 12.58
CA SER A 160 -19.21 -0.56 12.66
C SER A 160 -20.10 -0.03 11.53
N THR A 161 -19.76 1.14 10.97
CA THR A 161 -20.52 1.80 9.88
C THR A 161 -19.72 2.01 8.61
N VAL A 162 -18.43 1.71 8.63
CA VAL A 162 -17.51 1.88 7.49
C VAL A 162 -17.69 0.77 6.48
N GLU A 163 -17.74 1.12 5.20
CA GLU A 163 -17.64 0.16 4.10
C GLU A 163 -16.16 -0.12 3.81
N VAL A 164 -15.80 -1.39 3.73
CA VAL A 164 -14.42 -1.80 3.46
C VAL A 164 -14.28 -2.34 2.04
N LEU A 165 -13.37 -1.76 1.26
CA LEU A 165 -13.01 -2.25 -0.05
C LEU A 165 -11.57 -2.75 -0.04
N LEU A 166 -11.40 -4.05 -0.24
CA LEU A 166 -10.09 -4.70 -0.26
C LEU A 166 -9.76 -5.10 -1.70
N GLU A 167 -8.83 -4.39 -2.31
CA GLU A 167 -8.42 -4.62 -3.70
C GLU A 167 -7.14 -5.45 -3.76
N ALA A 168 -7.21 -6.61 -4.42
CA ALA A 168 -6.07 -7.54 -4.54
C ALA A 168 -5.30 -7.70 -3.23
N PRO A 169 -5.99 -7.89 -2.08
CA PRO A 169 -5.43 -7.67 -0.76
C PRO A 169 -4.48 -8.78 -0.33
N ALA A 170 -3.50 -8.43 0.50
CA ALA A 170 -2.83 -9.39 1.35
C ALA A 170 -3.81 -9.80 2.47
N LEU A 171 -4.19 -11.06 2.51
CA LEU A 171 -5.16 -11.62 3.44
C LEU A 171 -4.53 -12.63 4.40
N PRO A 172 -5.17 -12.91 5.54
CA PRO A 172 -4.77 -14.00 6.43
C PRO A 172 -4.56 -15.30 5.66
N GLN A 173 -3.49 -16.05 5.99
CA GLN A 173 -3.12 -17.29 5.30
C GLN A 173 -2.86 -17.13 3.78
N GLY A 174 -2.76 -15.88 3.31
CA GLY A 174 -2.34 -15.55 1.96
C GLY A 174 -0.88 -15.90 1.72
N ARG A 175 -0.47 -15.89 0.47
CA ARG A 175 0.92 -16.15 0.08
C ARG A 175 1.31 -15.40 -1.18
N PRO A 176 2.59 -15.11 -1.38
CA PRO A 176 3.07 -14.59 -2.66
C PRO A 176 2.77 -15.57 -3.80
N TRP A 177 2.58 -15.03 -5.02
CA TRP A 177 2.36 -15.85 -6.21
C TRP A 177 3.49 -16.87 -6.44
N LYS A 178 4.73 -16.43 -6.25
CA LYS A 178 5.91 -17.31 -6.21
C LYS A 178 6.68 -17.11 -4.93
N PRO A 179 6.93 -18.20 -4.16
CA PRO A 179 7.79 -18.12 -3.00
C PRO A 179 9.18 -17.61 -3.42
N GLN A 180 9.66 -16.59 -2.74
CA GLN A 180 11.00 -16.07 -2.96
C GLN A 180 11.94 -16.70 -1.92
N PRO A 181 13.08 -17.29 -2.34
CA PRO A 181 14.07 -17.75 -1.38
C PRO A 181 14.58 -16.58 -0.54
N ALA A 182 14.94 -16.86 0.72
CA ALA A 182 15.36 -15.82 1.67
C ALA A 182 16.47 -14.90 1.12
N ILE A 183 17.40 -15.49 0.37
CA ILE A 183 18.51 -14.76 -0.29
C ILE A 183 18.00 -13.76 -1.34
N ALA A 184 16.94 -14.09 -2.10
CA ALA A 184 16.37 -13.18 -3.10
C ALA A 184 15.75 -11.94 -2.42
N ARG A 185 15.19 -12.11 -1.23
CA ARG A 185 14.67 -10.98 -0.43
C ARG A 185 15.78 -10.02 0.00
N TRP A 186 16.96 -10.54 0.29
CA TRP A 186 18.13 -9.72 0.63
C TRP A 186 18.57 -8.84 -0.56
N PHE A 187 18.41 -9.32 -1.80
CA PHE A 187 18.71 -8.57 -3.01
C PHE A 187 17.58 -7.66 -3.51
N LEU A 188 16.40 -7.70 -2.89
CA LEU A 188 15.25 -6.87 -3.31
C LEU A 188 15.59 -5.38 -3.44
N PRO A 189 16.37 -4.75 -2.52
CA PRO A 189 16.78 -3.36 -2.68
C PRO A 189 17.56 -3.09 -3.98
N LEU A 190 18.43 -4.02 -4.40
CA LEU A 190 19.15 -3.88 -5.67
C LEU A 190 18.24 -4.01 -6.88
N VAL A 191 17.28 -4.94 -6.83
CA VAL A 191 16.28 -5.10 -7.90
C VAL A 191 15.49 -3.80 -8.06
N HIS A 192 15.13 -3.17 -6.97
CA HIS A 192 14.43 -1.89 -6.98
C HIS A 192 15.26 -0.77 -7.61
N LEU A 193 16.57 -0.70 -7.31
CA LEU A 193 17.51 0.24 -7.99
C LEU A 193 17.58 0.03 -9.49
N LEU A 194 17.67 -1.23 -9.91
CA LEU A 194 17.69 -1.58 -11.33
C LEU A 194 16.38 -1.18 -12.00
N TRP A 195 15.28 -1.32 -11.31
CA TRP A 195 13.97 -0.91 -11.79
C TRP A 195 13.87 0.60 -11.97
N GLN A 196 14.33 1.38 -11.01
CA GLN A 196 14.36 2.84 -11.14
C GLN A 196 15.31 3.31 -12.24
N GLY A 197 16.43 2.62 -12.45
CA GLY A 197 17.39 2.93 -13.51
C GLY A 197 16.93 2.54 -14.93
N ARG A 198 16.05 1.54 -15.05
CA ARG A 198 15.51 1.04 -16.32
C ARG A 198 14.01 0.76 -16.22
N PRO A 199 13.18 1.78 -15.99
CA PRO A 199 11.76 1.59 -15.75
C PRO A 199 11.05 0.89 -16.93
N ASP A 200 11.43 1.19 -18.16
CA ASP A 200 10.81 0.61 -19.35
C ASP A 200 10.95 -0.91 -19.43
N ALA A 201 12.11 -1.45 -19.06
CA ALA A 201 12.34 -2.89 -19.05
C ALA A 201 11.51 -3.62 -17.99
N VAL A 202 11.19 -2.94 -16.91
CA VAL A 202 10.42 -3.48 -15.78
C VAL A 202 8.94 -3.38 -16.04
N PHE A 203 8.46 -2.20 -16.43
CA PHE A 203 7.04 -1.95 -16.65
C PHE A 203 6.47 -2.65 -17.91
N SER A 204 7.32 -3.21 -18.77
CA SER A 204 6.88 -4.08 -19.87
C SER A 204 6.49 -5.49 -19.39
N ARG A 205 6.78 -5.87 -18.13
CA ARG A 205 6.48 -7.21 -17.62
C ARG A 205 4.98 -7.41 -17.36
N PRO A 206 4.46 -8.63 -17.61
CA PRO A 206 3.05 -8.95 -17.39
C PRO A 206 2.54 -8.72 -15.96
N ILE A 207 3.43 -8.73 -14.97
CA ILE A 207 3.10 -8.47 -13.55
C ILE A 207 2.38 -7.14 -13.34
N TRP A 208 2.66 -6.14 -14.20
CA TRP A 208 2.12 -4.78 -14.07
C TRP A 208 0.83 -4.55 -14.86
N GLY A 209 0.24 -5.60 -15.45
CA GLY A 209 -0.97 -5.48 -16.27
C GLY A 209 -0.76 -4.72 -17.59
N PRO A 210 -1.84 -4.36 -18.30
CA PRO A 210 -1.81 -3.82 -19.65
C PRO A 210 -1.45 -2.32 -19.75
N LEU A 211 -1.30 -1.61 -18.64
CA LEU A 211 -1.11 -0.17 -18.64
C LEU A 211 0.14 0.31 -19.38
N LYS A 212 0.02 1.49 -19.99
CA LYS A 212 1.12 2.20 -20.65
C LYS A 212 2.23 2.54 -19.66
N LYS A 213 3.48 2.43 -20.11
CA LYS A 213 4.71 2.48 -19.29
C LYS A 213 4.85 3.72 -18.38
N GLY A 214 4.43 4.90 -18.83
CA GLY A 214 4.57 6.16 -18.06
C GLY A 214 3.70 6.22 -16.81
N GLU A 215 2.45 5.80 -16.93
CA GLU A 215 1.48 5.86 -15.82
C GLU A 215 1.86 4.93 -14.66
N LYS A 216 2.37 3.73 -14.98
CA LYS A 216 2.80 2.77 -13.96
C LYS A 216 3.95 3.28 -13.09
N ARG A 217 4.91 4.00 -13.70
CA ARG A 217 6.08 4.51 -12.98
C ARG A 217 5.70 5.50 -11.88
N GLU A 218 4.77 6.41 -12.19
CA GLU A 218 4.31 7.43 -11.25
C GLU A 218 3.54 6.82 -10.08
N LEU A 219 2.76 5.77 -10.37
CA LEU A 219 1.78 5.21 -9.43
C LEU A 219 2.38 4.14 -8.50
N ILE A 220 3.45 3.46 -8.91
CA ILE A 220 3.90 2.22 -8.26
C ILE A 220 5.27 2.37 -7.55
N MET A 221 5.99 3.47 -7.68
CA MET A 221 7.37 3.56 -7.17
C MET A 221 7.54 4.71 -6.17
N ALA A 222 6.91 4.57 -5.01
CA ALA A 222 6.84 5.66 -4.02
C ALA A 222 7.88 5.62 -2.90
N MET A 223 8.73 4.61 -2.83
CA MET A 223 9.72 4.57 -1.76
C MET A 223 11.07 5.15 -2.25
N PRO A 224 11.57 6.20 -1.59
CA PRO A 224 12.89 6.75 -1.93
C PRO A 224 13.98 5.72 -1.65
N PHE A 225 14.99 5.68 -2.53
CA PHE A 225 16.02 4.66 -2.46
C PHE A 225 17.28 5.16 -1.76
N ASN A 226 17.37 4.85 -0.48
CA ASN A 226 18.56 5.06 0.35
C ASN A 226 18.69 3.92 1.38
N PRO A 227 19.81 3.78 2.13
CA PRO A 227 19.99 2.69 3.08
C PRO A 227 18.93 2.61 4.17
N ALA A 228 18.39 3.75 4.62
CA ALA A 228 17.32 3.78 5.62
C ALA A 228 16.01 3.23 5.03
N SER A 229 15.62 3.69 3.85
CA SER A 229 14.45 3.18 3.14
C SER A 229 14.57 1.70 2.80
N SER A 230 15.76 1.21 2.45
CA SER A 230 15.98 -0.21 2.19
C SER A 230 15.74 -1.06 3.43
N ARG A 231 16.17 -0.61 4.62
CA ARG A 231 15.90 -1.31 5.87
C ARG A 231 14.40 -1.33 6.19
N LEU A 232 13.76 -0.21 6.01
CA LEU A 232 12.32 -0.07 6.23
C LEU A 232 11.54 -0.95 5.24
N MET A 233 11.90 -0.94 3.96
CA MET A 233 11.31 -1.79 2.93
C MET A 233 11.40 -3.28 3.30
N MET A 234 12.59 -3.73 3.75
CA MET A 234 12.76 -5.11 4.19
C MET A 234 11.99 -5.42 5.47
N SER A 235 11.84 -4.43 6.37
CA SER A 235 11.00 -4.56 7.56
C SER A 235 9.52 -4.69 7.17
N ASN A 236 9.02 -3.84 6.28
CA ASN A 236 7.65 -3.90 5.76
C ASN A 236 7.35 -5.26 5.10
N LEU A 237 8.26 -5.75 4.25
CA LEU A 237 8.07 -7.04 3.57
C LEU A 237 8.04 -8.20 4.57
N ARG A 238 8.95 -8.20 5.55
CA ARG A 238 9.00 -9.25 6.58
C ARG A 238 7.74 -9.23 7.43
N ASP A 239 7.31 -8.06 7.85
CA ASP A 239 6.10 -7.87 8.64
C ASP A 239 4.86 -8.33 7.87
N LEU A 240 4.73 -7.96 6.60
CA LEU A 240 3.65 -8.40 5.72
C LEU A 240 3.58 -9.93 5.58
N LEU A 241 4.71 -10.56 5.32
CA LEU A 241 4.75 -12.02 5.16
C LEU A 241 4.40 -12.72 6.48
N ASN A 242 4.93 -12.22 7.60
CA ASN A 242 4.62 -12.73 8.93
C ASN A 242 3.14 -12.53 9.26
N TRP A 243 2.57 -11.35 8.98
CA TRP A 243 1.17 -11.07 9.22
C TRP A 243 0.25 -12.02 8.43
N MET A 244 0.53 -12.24 7.14
CA MET A 244 -0.24 -13.20 6.33
C MET A 244 -0.16 -14.63 6.88
N GLU A 245 1.00 -15.04 7.42
CA GLU A 245 1.23 -16.39 7.95
C GLU A 245 0.58 -16.60 9.31
N THR A 246 0.62 -15.59 10.19
CA THR A 246 0.25 -15.72 11.59
C THR A 246 -1.15 -15.21 11.93
N THR A 247 -1.75 -14.41 11.08
CA THR A 247 -3.09 -13.85 11.34
C THR A 247 -4.17 -14.87 11.01
N GLY A 248 -5.10 -15.04 11.93
CA GLY A 248 -6.28 -15.88 11.74
C GLY A 248 -7.38 -15.19 10.92
N THR A 249 -8.29 -15.99 10.37
CA THR A 249 -9.44 -15.48 9.59
C THR A 249 -10.52 -14.86 10.47
N ASP A 250 -10.46 -15.02 11.78
CA ASP A 250 -11.30 -14.33 12.77
C ASP A 250 -11.18 -12.80 12.68
N ILE A 251 -10.11 -12.27 12.09
CA ILE A 251 -9.97 -10.83 11.85
C ILE A 251 -11.13 -10.25 11.02
N TYR A 252 -11.76 -11.04 10.15
CA TYR A 252 -12.91 -10.60 9.36
C TYR A 252 -14.15 -10.26 10.19
N LEU A 253 -14.25 -10.75 11.42
CA LEU A 253 -15.36 -10.44 12.33
C LEU A 253 -15.39 -8.96 12.73
N HIS A 254 -14.29 -8.24 12.57
CA HIS A 254 -14.20 -6.81 12.87
C HIS A 254 -14.67 -5.90 11.72
N VAL A 255 -15.02 -6.46 10.57
CA VAL A 255 -15.55 -5.71 9.41
C VAL A 255 -16.98 -6.14 9.16
N GLN A 256 -17.90 -5.17 9.08
CA GLN A 256 -19.35 -5.46 9.00
C GLN A 256 -19.86 -5.53 7.56
N ARG A 257 -19.26 -4.81 6.61
CA ARG A 257 -19.71 -4.72 5.23
C ARG A 257 -18.59 -4.29 4.27
N GLY A 258 -18.72 -4.64 3.02
CA GLY A 258 -17.80 -4.26 1.96
C GLY A 258 -17.56 -5.35 0.94
N ALA A 259 -16.44 -5.24 0.24
CA ALA A 259 -16.07 -6.18 -0.81
C ALA A 259 -14.57 -6.52 -0.82
N ILE A 260 -14.27 -7.73 -1.29
CA ILE A 260 -12.91 -8.20 -1.58
C ILE A 260 -12.83 -8.47 -3.08
N LEU A 261 -11.96 -7.74 -3.78
CA LEU A 261 -11.68 -7.97 -5.20
C LEU A 261 -10.51 -8.93 -5.34
N VAL A 262 -10.79 -10.07 -5.97
CA VAL A 262 -9.81 -11.13 -6.21
C VAL A 262 -9.49 -11.20 -7.69
N PRO A 263 -8.36 -10.62 -8.15
CA PRO A 263 -7.95 -10.68 -9.55
C PRO A 263 -7.48 -12.09 -9.93
N GLU A 264 -7.90 -12.57 -11.11
CA GLU A 264 -7.58 -13.93 -11.56
C GLU A 264 -6.12 -14.06 -12.03
N ARG A 265 -5.54 -12.99 -12.57
CA ARG A 265 -4.17 -12.97 -13.10
C ARG A 265 -3.16 -12.24 -12.23
N ASP A 266 -3.40 -12.20 -10.92
CA ASP A 266 -2.45 -11.64 -9.98
C ASP A 266 -1.12 -12.43 -10.02
N ARG A 267 -0.02 -11.70 -10.20
CA ARG A 267 1.34 -12.24 -10.23
C ARG A 267 2.23 -11.71 -9.10
N ILE A 268 1.62 -11.03 -8.14
CA ILE A 268 2.23 -10.59 -6.89
C ILE A 268 1.79 -11.52 -5.76
N LEU A 269 0.48 -11.69 -5.60
CA LEU A 269 -0.14 -12.57 -4.62
C LEU A 269 -0.80 -13.76 -5.31
N HIS A 270 -0.95 -14.86 -4.60
CA HIS A 270 -1.54 -16.08 -5.14
C HIS A 270 -3.08 -15.99 -5.07
N SER A 271 -3.73 -15.75 -6.22
CA SER A 271 -5.19 -15.53 -6.32
C SER A 271 -6.00 -16.66 -5.68
N GLY A 272 -5.58 -17.92 -5.82
CA GLY A 272 -6.25 -19.06 -5.19
C GLY A 272 -6.23 -19.00 -3.67
N ALA A 273 -5.08 -18.69 -3.05
CA ALA A 273 -4.98 -18.54 -1.60
C ALA A 273 -5.75 -17.30 -1.10
N MET A 274 -5.72 -16.20 -1.87
CA MET A 274 -6.53 -15.01 -1.60
C MET A 274 -8.02 -15.33 -1.58
N LEU A 275 -8.51 -16.06 -2.59
CA LEU A 275 -9.90 -16.49 -2.67
C LEU A 275 -10.30 -17.44 -1.54
N GLU A 276 -9.41 -18.33 -1.15
CA GLU A 276 -9.62 -19.29 -0.06
C GLU A 276 -9.77 -18.57 1.29
N SER A 277 -8.90 -17.60 1.56
CA SER A 277 -9.01 -16.73 2.72
C SER A 277 -10.28 -15.86 2.68
N ALA A 278 -10.55 -15.21 1.54
CA ALA A 278 -11.71 -14.35 1.37
C ALA A 278 -13.05 -15.05 1.64
N ARG A 279 -13.15 -16.34 1.32
CA ARG A 279 -14.37 -17.14 1.59
C ARG A 279 -14.73 -17.27 3.06
N GLN A 280 -13.80 -16.97 3.97
CA GLN A 280 -14.05 -16.96 5.41
C GLN A 280 -14.63 -15.61 5.89
N ALA A 281 -14.69 -14.61 5.01
CA ALA A 281 -15.24 -13.29 5.30
C ALA A 281 -16.73 -13.24 4.96
N GLU A 282 -17.58 -13.75 5.84
CA GLU A 282 -19.03 -13.90 5.60
C GLU A 282 -19.74 -12.56 5.37
N ASN A 283 -19.22 -11.47 5.94
CA ASN A 283 -19.80 -10.13 5.84
C ASN A 283 -19.32 -9.34 4.61
N LEU A 284 -18.43 -9.90 3.80
CA LEU A 284 -17.84 -9.23 2.65
C LEU A 284 -18.22 -9.91 1.34
N GLN A 285 -18.63 -9.11 0.36
CA GLN A 285 -18.87 -9.61 -1.00
C GLN A 285 -17.54 -9.98 -1.67
N ILE A 286 -17.46 -11.15 -2.27
CA ILE A 286 -16.28 -11.56 -3.04
C ILE A 286 -16.54 -11.26 -4.52
N ILE A 287 -15.72 -10.38 -5.10
CA ILE A 287 -15.77 -10.02 -6.52
C ILE A 287 -14.53 -10.62 -7.20
N LYS A 288 -14.74 -11.63 -8.04
CA LYS A 288 -13.68 -12.16 -8.90
C LYS A 288 -13.53 -11.26 -10.11
N VAL A 289 -12.33 -10.73 -10.32
CA VAL A 289 -12.03 -9.85 -11.45
C VAL A 289 -11.41 -10.68 -12.56
N ALA A 290 -12.22 -11.02 -13.56
CA ALA A 290 -11.78 -11.77 -14.73
C ALA A 290 -10.65 -11.01 -15.45
N ASP A 291 -9.60 -11.72 -15.84
CA ASP A 291 -8.43 -11.16 -16.50
C ASP A 291 -7.70 -10.04 -15.72
N GLY A 292 -8.15 -9.69 -14.51
CA GLY A 292 -7.56 -8.65 -13.68
C GLY A 292 -6.14 -8.98 -13.23
N SER A 293 -5.24 -8.01 -13.31
CA SER A 293 -3.91 -8.08 -12.69
C SER A 293 -3.99 -7.66 -11.22
N HIS A 294 -2.84 -7.63 -10.54
CA HIS A 294 -2.73 -7.10 -9.17
C HIS A 294 -3.28 -5.66 -9.02
N PHE A 295 -3.28 -4.88 -10.08
CA PHE A 295 -3.66 -3.47 -10.11
C PHE A 295 -5.05 -3.30 -10.72
N VAL A 296 -6.09 -3.77 -10.02
CA VAL A 296 -7.48 -3.80 -10.51
C VAL A 296 -7.99 -2.40 -10.84
N LEU A 297 -7.70 -1.43 -10.00
CA LEU A 297 -8.11 -0.04 -10.19
C LEU A 297 -7.61 0.56 -11.52
N LEU A 298 -6.49 0.04 -12.03
CA LEU A 298 -5.87 0.53 -13.25
C LEU A 298 -6.32 -0.23 -14.50
N ASP A 299 -6.52 -1.53 -14.42
CA ASP A 299 -6.82 -2.35 -15.60
C ASP A 299 -8.30 -2.77 -15.68
N ASN A 300 -9.02 -2.76 -14.55
CA ASN A 300 -10.44 -3.10 -14.46
C ASN A 300 -11.22 -2.17 -13.50
N PRO A 301 -11.14 -0.83 -13.64
CA PRO A 301 -11.78 0.10 -12.70
C PRO A 301 -13.30 -0.09 -12.59
N GLN A 302 -13.95 -0.63 -13.62
CA GLN A 302 -15.38 -0.93 -13.65
C GLN A 302 -15.75 -2.07 -12.68
N SER A 303 -14.79 -2.86 -12.20
CA SER A 303 -15.02 -3.91 -11.21
C SER A 303 -15.10 -3.38 -9.78
N ILE A 304 -14.72 -2.13 -9.57
CA ILE A 304 -14.82 -1.45 -8.26
C ILE A 304 -16.29 -1.17 -7.99
N PRO A 305 -16.85 -1.64 -6.86
CA PRO A 305 -18.23 -1.35 -6.49
C PRO A 305 -18.47 0.17 -6.40
N PRO A 306 -19.66 0.64 -6.79
CA PRO A 306 -20.00 2.04 -6.59
C PRO A 306 -20.00 2.37 -5.10
N LEU A 307 -19.59 3.59 -4.77
CA LEU A 307 -19.68 4.10 -3.40
C LEU A 307 -21.13 4.03 -2.93
N LEU A 308 -21.34 3.51 -1.72
CA LEU A 308 -22.64 3.62 -1.06
C LEU A 308 -22.85 5.10 -0.72
N ARG A 309 -23.70 5.75 -1.51
CA ARG A 309 -24.15 7.11 -1.23
C ARG A 309 -25.33 7.02 -0.27
N ASN A 310 -25.33 7.81 0.77
CA ASN A 310 -26.54 7.97 1.56
C ASN A 310 -27.64 8.56 0.66
N PRO A 311 -28.85 8.01 0.66
CA PRO A 311 -29.97 8.54 -0.11
C PRO A 311 -30.33 9.96 0.37
#